data_6a88d0cde6c8a89cbe7b8f4b1bccafe3
#
_entry.id   6a88d0cde6c8a89cbe7b8f4b1bccafe3
#
_cell.length_a   1.000
_cell.length_b   1.000
_cell.length_c   1.000
_cell.angle_alpha   90.00
_cell.angle_beta   90.00
_cell.angle_gamma   90.00
#
_symmetry.space_group_name_H-M   'P 1'
#
loop_
_entity.id
_entity.type
_entity.pdbx_description
1 polymer ?
#
loop_
_entity_poly.entity_id
_entity_poly.type
_entity_poly.pdbx_seq_one_letter_code
_entity_poly.pdbx_strand_id
1 'polypeptide(L)'
;MSARHPILPEPIIISEWWKNRRGESIRVTLSTHDGRNLVDLRTWYTAEGRLKPGKGFAAEIRHLPRLAAALTNAEAKATELDLITDDNDKGGDQ
;
A
#
# COMPACT_ATOMS: atom_id res chain seq x y z
N MET A 1 22.93 -12.92 16.85
CA MET A 1 22.79 -13.09 15.90
C MET A 1 22.44 -12.12 15.21
N SER A 2 22.78 -11.70 14.62
CA SER A 2 22.43 -10.79 14.02
C SER A 2 21.74 -11.15 12.97
N ALA A 3 20.70 -10.94 12.91
CA ALA A 3 19.98 -11.32 11.89
C ALA A 3 20.27 -10.45 10.82
N ARG A 4 20.61 -10.97 9.70
CA ARG A 4 20.81 -10.27 8.61
C ARG A 4 19.57 -10.32 7.88
N HIS A 5 18.92 -9.27 7.54
CA HIS A 5 17.70 -9.26 6.77
C HIS A 5 18.02 -9.30 5.30
N PRO A 6 17.25 -9.97 4.51
CA PRO A 6 17.49 -10.01 3.08
C PRO A 6 17.40 -8.62 2.47
N ILE A 7 18.14 -8.39 1.46
CA ILE A 7 18.09 -7.16 0.73
C ILE A 7 17.38 -7.41 -0.58
N LEU A 8 16.37 -6.61 -0.88
CA LEU A 8 15.61 -6.81 -2.10
C LEU A 8 16.30 -6.04 -3.22
N PRO A 9 16.66 -6.71 -4.28
CA PRO A 9 17.36 -6.03 -5.38
C PRO A 9 16.44 -5.05 -6.08
N GLU A 10 15.15 -5.29 -6.03
CA GLU A 10 14.23 -4.35 -6.61
C GLU A 10 12.94 -4.43 -5.87
N PRO A 11 12.12 -3.40 -5.92
CA PRO A 11 10.87 -3.39 -5.18
C PRO A 11 9.94 -4.50 -5.63
N ILE A 12 9.19 -5.04 -4.71
CA ILE A 12 8.21 -6.05 -5.01
C ILE A 12 6.84 -5.45 -4.82
N ILE A 13 6.04 -5.39 -5.86
CA ILE A 13 4.70 -4.86 -5.78
C ILE A 13 3.81 -5.94 -5.24
N ILE A 14 3.25 -5.71 -4.05
CA ILE A 14 2.41 -6.69 -3.41
C ILE A 14 0.98 -6.57 -3.92
N SER A 15 0.50 -5.36 -4.09
CA SER A 15 -0.86 -5.16 -4.50
C SER A 15 -1.00 -3.79 -5.14
N GLU A 16 -1.91 -3.68 -6.08
CA GLU A 16 -2.08 -2.43 -6.77
C GLU A 16 -3.49 -2.38 -7.31
N TRP A 17 -4.16 -1.25 -7.18
CA TRP A 17 -5.51 -1.12 -7.72
C TRP A 17 -5.76 0.34 -8.06
N TRP A 18 -6.74 0.57 -8.96
CA TRP A 18 -7.05 1.93 -9.36
C TRP A 18 -7.77 2.65 -8.25
N LYS A 19 -7.34 3.86 -7.97
CA LYS A 19 -7.97 4.65 -6.96
C LYS A 19 -9.14 5.40 -7.55
N ASN A 20 -9.03 5.79 -8.80
CA ASN A 20 -10.10 6.52 -9.45
C ASN A 20 -9.95 6.35 -10.94
N ARG A 21 -10.79 7.05 -11.70
CA ARG A 21 -10.74 6.93 -13.14
C ARG A 21 -9.77 7.90 -13.78
N ARG A 22 -9.10 8.71 -13.01
CA ARG A 22 -8.16 9.65 -13.58
C ARG A 22 -6.78 9.08 -13.76
N GLY A 23 -6.63 7.81 -13.58
CA GLY A 23 -5.32 7.19 -13.78
C GLY A 23 -4.46 7.17 -12.55
N GLU A 24 -5.06 7.35 -11.39
CA GLU A 24 -4.32 7.23 -10.14
C GLU A 24 -4.53 5.85 -9.56
N SER A 25 -3.47 5.26 -9.04
CA SER A 25 -3.60 3.94 -8.43
C SER A 25 -3.01 3.98 -7.04
N ILE A 26 -3.34 2.98 -6.24
CA ILE A 26 -2.75 2.81 -4.93
C ILE A 26 -1.91 1.56 -5.03
N ARG A 27 -0.70 1.62 -4.51
CA ARG A 27 0.21 0.50 -4.63
C ARG A 27 0.86 0.23 -3.29
N VAL A 28 0.96 -1.04 -2.94
CA VAL A 28 1.63 -1.49 -1.73
C VAL A 28 2.87 -2.23 -2.19
N THR A 29 4.03 -1.83 -1.72
CA THR A 29 5.29 -2.35 -2.21
C THR A 29 6.23 -2.66 -1.05
N LEU A 30 7.05 -3.66 -1.22
CA LEU A 30 8.13 -3.93 -0.29
C LEU A 30 9.42 -3.55 -0.99
N SER A 31 10.32 -2.89 -0.30
CA SER A 31 11.56 -2.48 -0.92
C SER A 31 12.67 -2.36 0.11
N THR A 32 13.90 -2.24 -0.35
CA THR A 32 15.04 -2.03 0.52
C THR A 32 15.62 -0.69 0.14
N HIS A 33 15.84 0.17 1.12
CA HIS A 33 16.42 1.47 0.88
C HIS A 33 17.43 1.74 1.98
N ASP A 34 18.67 1.97 1.58
CA ASP A 34 19.75 2.21 2.54
C ASP A 34 19.86 1.08 3.53
N GLY A 35 19.74 -0.14 3.05
CA GLY A 35 19.92 -1.29 3.92
C GLY A 35 18.74 -1.59 4.80
N ARG A 36 17.64 -0.86 4.68
CA ARG A 36 16.49 -1.11 5.50
C ARG A 36 15.33 -1.59 4.66
N ASN A 37 14.63 -2.57 5.15
CA ASN A 37 13.46 -3.08 4.43
C ASN A 37 12.24 -2.27 4.84
N LEU A 38 11.48 -1.84 3.86
CA LEU A 38 10.36 -0.96 4.08
C LEU A 38 9.10 -1.49 3.42
N VAL A 39 7.96 -1.12 4.01
CA VAL A 39 6.69 -1.30 3.34
C VAL A 39 6.27 0.09 2.92
N ASP A 40 5.83 0.22 1.69
CA ASP A 40 5.48 1.52 1.13
C ASP A 40 4.05 1.45 0.64
N LEU A 41 3.24 2.42 1.03
CA LEU A 41 1.85 2.49 0.63
C LEU A 41 1.68 3.87 0.05
N ARG A 42 1.45 3.95 -1.24
CA ARG A 42 1.38 5.27 -1.86
C ARG A 42 0.54 5.28 -3.11
N THR A 43 0.15 6.48 -3.51
CA THR A 43 -0.55 6.63 -4.75
C THR A 43 0.46 6.81 -5.85
N TRP A 44 0.07 6.43 -7.04
CA TRP A 44 0.88 6.61 -8.24
C TRP A 44 0.00 7.29 -9.26
N TYR A 45 0.56 8.21 -10.01
CA TYR A 45 -0.22 8.93 -10.99
C TYR A 45 0.51 8.91 -12.31
N THR A 46 -0.20 9.19 -13.39
CA THR A 46 0.38 9.18 -14.71
C THR A 46 0.67 10.60 -15.13
N ALA A 47 1.88 10.85 -15.54
CA ALA A 47 2.25 12.15 -16.06
C ALA A 47 3.17 11.94 -17.24
N GLU A 48 2.86 12.56 -18.35
CA GLU A 48 3.69 12.42 -19.51
C GLU A 48 3.88 10.97 -19.91
N GLY A 49 2.82 10.21 -19.84
CA GLY A 49 2.87 8.81 -20.24
C GLY A 49 3.61 7.90 -19.32
N ARG A 50 3.99 8.34 -18.15
CA ARG A 50 4.66 7.49 -17.23
C ARG A 50 4.05 7.52 -15.88
N LEU A 51 4.15 6.43 -15.15
CA LEU A 51 3.65 6.36 -13.78
C LEU A 51 4.69 6.98 -12.88
N LYS A 52 4.26 7.85 -12.00
CA LYS A 52 5.14 8.51 -11.07
C LYS A 52 4.62 8.37 -9.66
N PRO A 53 5.51 8.29 -8.67
CA PRO A 53 5.06 8.14 -7.29
C PRO A 53 4.52 9.45 -6.75
N GLY A 54 3.41 9.36 -6.06
CA GLY A 54 2.80 10.53 -5.46
C GLY A 54 2.87 10.44 -3.96
N LYS A 55 1.87 10.94 -3.29
CA LYS A 55 1.87 10.96 -1.86
C LYS A 55 1.74 9.57 -1.30
N GLY A 56 2.38 9.35 -0.20
CA GLY A 56 2.30 8.06 0.43
C GLY A 56 3.07 8.02 1.72
N PHE A 57 3.30 6.82 2.18
CA PHE A 57 3.85 6.59 3.48
C PHE A 57 4.73 5.34 3.41
N ALA A 58 5.85 5.41 4.04
CA ALA A 58 6.73 4.26 4.09
C ALA A 58 7.14 4.05 5.53
N ALA A 59 7.28 2.82 5.94
CA ALA A 59 7.68 2.50 7.29
C ALA A 59 8.59 1.31 7.27
N GLU A 60 9.42 1.16 8.29
CA GLU A 60 10.28 0.00 8.37
C GLU A 60 9.41 -1.24 8.53
N ILE A 61 9.88 -2.33 7.99
CA ILE A 61 9.08 -3.54 7.91
C ILE A 61 8.67 -4.06 9.27
N ARG A 62 9.36 -3.69 10.35
CA ARG A 62 8.97 -4.17 11.67
C ARG A 62 7.61 -3.63 12.09
N HIS A 63 7.14 -2.56 11.45
CA HIS A 63 5.84 -2.01 11.77
C HIS A 63 4.71 -2.70 10.99
N LEU A 64 5.06 -3.53 10.03
CA LEU A 64 4.03 -4.10 9.17
C LEU A 64 2.99 -4.94 9.92
N PRO A 65 3.37 -5.80 10.87
CA PRO A 65 2.34 -6.58 11.54
C PRO A 65 1.34 -5.71 12.28
N ARG A 66 1.81 -4.65 12.92
CA ARG A 66 0.90 -3.77 13.63
C ARG A 66 0.05 -2.96 12.67
N LEU A 67 0.64 -2.53 11.57
CA LEU A 67 -0.11 -1.78 10.56
C LEU A 67 -1.19 -2.67 9.95
N ALA A 68 -0.86 -3.92 9.64
CA ALA A 68 -1.83 -4.82 9.06
C ALA A 68 -2.99 -5.06 10.03
N ALA A 69 -2.68 -5.24 11.31
CA ALA A 69 -3.73 -5.45 12.29
C ALA A 69 -4.60 -4.21 12.43
N ALA A 70 -3.99 -3.04 12.39
CA ALA A 70 -4.75 -1.81 12.51
C ALA A 70 -5.69 -1.64 11.32
N LEU A 71 -5.23 -1.99 10.13
CA LEU A 71 -6.07 -1.87 8.96
C LEU A 71 -7.20 -2.88 9.00
N THR A 72 -6.95 -4.08 9.50
CA THR A 72 -8.00 -5.07 9.65
C THR A 72 -9.06 -4.56 10.64
N ASN A 73 -8.61 -3.94 11.72
CA ASN A 73 -9.56 -3.42 12.71
C ASN A 73 -10.34 -2.25 12.13
N ALA A 74 -9.70 -1.42 11.32
CA ALA A 74 -10.39 -0.30 10.70
C ALA A 74 -11.45 -0.83 9.75
N GLU A 75 -11.14 -1.88 9.03
CA GLU A 75 -12.09 -2.46 8.12
C GLU A 75 -13.30 -3.02 8.88
N ALA A 76 -13.04 -3.71 9.98
CA ALA A 76 -14.14 -4.26 10.76
C ALA A 76 -15.03 -3.14 11.32
N LYS A 77 -14.41 -2.08 11.80
CA LYS A 77 -15.20 -0.96 12.34
C LYS A 77 -16.00 -0.27 11.22
N ALA A 78 -15.39 -0.11 10.07
CA ALA A 78 -16.07 0.51 8.95
C ALA A 78 -17.26 -0.32 8.50
N THR A 79 -17.11 -1.64 8.55
CA THR A 79 -18.22 -2.51 8.18
C THR A 79 -19.34 -2.39 9.24
N GLU A 80 -18.95 -2.35 10.50
CA GLU A 80 -19.93 -2.23 11.55
C GLU A 80 -20.70 -0.93 11.42
N LEU A 81 -20.08 0.14 10.99
CA LEU A 81 -20.73 1.43 10.86
C LEU A 81 -21.36 1.65 9.48
N ASP A 82 -21.38 0.58 8.69
CA ASP A 82 -21.99 0.63 7.35
C ASP A 82 -21.27 1.61 6.43
N LEU A 83 -19.99 1.81 6.64
CA LEU A 83 -19.24 2.67 5.73
C LEU A 83 -18.76 1.89 4.52
N ILE A 84 -18.70 0.57 4.61
CA ILE A 84 -18.31 -0.27 3.51
C ILE A 84 -19.40 -1.25 3.23
N THR A 85 -19.81 -1.39 1.97
CA THR A 85 -20.81 -2.37 1.61
C THR A 85 -20.19 -3.29 0.61
N ASP A 86 -20.79 -4.41 0.45
CA ASP A 86 -20.27 -5.40 -0.46
C ASP A 86 -20.16 -4.90 -1.85
N ASP A 87 -21.02 -4.05 -2.29
CA ASP A 87 -20.93 -3.66 -3.62
C ASP A 87 -19.94 -2.61 -3.80
N ASN A 88 -19.45 -1.97 -2.85
CA ASN A 88 -18.54 -0.99 -3.02
C ASN A 88 -17.31 -1.39 -3.56
N ASP A 89 -16.86 -2.52 -3.27
CA ASP A 89 -15.58 -2.86 -3.65
C ASP A 89 -15.44 -2.99 -5.05
N LYS A 90 -16.42 -3.18 -5.81
CA LYS A 90 -16.18 -3.38 -7.11
C LYS A 90 -15.93 -2.18 -7.72
N GLY A 91 -16.36 -1.20 -7.45
CA GLY A 91 -16.18 -0.11 -8.16
C GLY A 91 -15.04 0.54 -7.89
N GLY A 92 -14.73 0.60 -6.85
CA GLY A 92 -13.61 1.18 -6.57
C GLY A 92 -13.46 2.47 -7.15
N ASP A 93 -14.25 2.91 -7.81
CA ASP A 93 -13.91 4.02 -8.41
C ASP A 93 -14.65 5.09 -7.92
N GLN A 94 -15.29 5.06 -7.16
CA GLN A 94 -15.98 6.05 -6.72
C GLN A 94 -15.52 7.22 -6.79
#